data_ef8e1d903bc5b51d9102542c235274a1
#
_entry.id   ef8e1d903bc5b51d9102542c235274a1
#
_cell.length_a   1.000
_cell.length_b   1.000
_cell.length_c   1.000
_cell.angle_alpha   90.00
_cell.angle_beta   90.00
_cell.angle_gamma   90.00
#
_symmetry.space_group_name_H-M   'P 1'
#
loop_
_entity.id
_entity.type
_entity.pdbx_description
1 polymer ?
#
loop_
_entity_poly.entity_id
_entity_poly.type
_entity_poly.pdbx_seq_one_letter_code
_entity_poly.pdbx_strand_id
1 'polypeptide(L)'
;DKPSADNRQKVVCVSTQVIEAGVDISFQRVIRLSAGMDSVVQAAGRCNRHAEQKKPAPVRLIRCTDERLRGLDDIVRGQNATTALLTAFSQTPEAFRHDLSSEEAIRFYYRRLYAEMEPGFQDDQTPAHGSLYHLLADNPRYADANCKQGQRYFLRQAFRLAGGLFQVFDEDTGALLVPYGRGRELQNTLRNAAQVYGQKDWAVIRGCIDEAKGYCVSVYRYQLERLEALGAVTSLFDGGVLLLSDGFYNERTGFSLEAGTRDFQEV
;
A
#
# COMPACT_ATOMS: atom_id res chain seq x y z
N ASP A 1 -29.95 -18.90 2.09
CA ASP A 1 -31.17 -18.13 2.37
C ASP A 1 -30.84 -16.65 2.19
N LYS A 2 -31.43 -16.04 1.16
CA LYS A 2 -31.35 -14.58 0.99
C LYS A 2 -32.21 -13.93 2.06
N PRO A 3 -31.70 -12.98 2.86
CA PRO A 3 -32.54 -12.30 3.84
C PRO A 3 -33.68 -11.58 3.13
N SER A 4 -34.87 -11.70 3.71
CA SER A 4 -36.05 -11.03 3.19
C SER A 4 -35.86 -9.52 3.11
N ALA A 5 -36.45 -8.85 2.14
CA ALA A 5 -36.24 -7.43 1.82
C ALA A 5 -36.47 -6.46 3.01
N ASP A 6 -37.13 -6.91 4.06
CA ASP A 6 -37.55 -6.09 5.20
C ASP A 6 -36.52 -6.04 6.36
N ASN A 7 -35.47 -6.83 6.31
CA ASN A 7 -34.45 -6.91 7.41
C ASN A 7 -33.02 -6.53 6.94
N ARG A 8 -32.89 -5.68 5.94
CA ARG A 8 -31.59 -5.22 5.47
C ARG A 8 -31.06 -4.13 6.40
N GLN A 9 -30.09 -4.47 7.22
CA GLN A 9 -29.33 -3.47 7.98
C GLN A 9 -28.61 -2.52 7.03
N LYS A 10 -28.68 -1.22 7.32
CA LYS A 10 -27.87 -0.21 6.61
C LYS A 10 -26.42 -0.37 7.07
N VAL A 11 -25.53 -0.71 6.17
CA VAL A 11 -24.10 -0.85 6.41
C VAL A 11 -23.37 0.28 5.71
N VAL A 12 -22.50 0.97 6.43
CA VAL A 12 -21.53 1.93 5.88
C VAL A 12 -20.16 1.32 6.05
N CYS A 13 -19.41 1.21 4.96
CA CYS A 13 -18.03 0.77 4.96
C CYS A 13 -17.12 1.98 4.68
N VAL A 14 -16.16 2.22 5.56
CA VAL A 14 -15.08 3.18 5.33
C VAL A 14 -13.80 2.37 5.15
N SER A 15 -13.13 2.55 4.04
CA SER A 15 -11.94 1.79 3.68
C SER A 15 -10.94 2.64 2.93
N THR A 16 -9.68 2.21 2.97
CA THR A 16 -8.63 2.68 2.08
C THR A 16 -8.73 2.00 0.71
N GLN A 17 -7.72 2.16 -0.14
CA GLN A 17 -7.62 1.52 -1.47
C GLN A 17 -7.63 -0.02 -1.44
N VAL A 18 -7.42 -0.66 -0.29
CA VAL A 18 -7.42 -2.13 -0.14
C VAL A 18 -8.72 -2.79 -0.61
N ILE A 19 -9.84 -2.04 -0.61
CA ILE A 19 -11.15 -2.53 -1.06
C ILE A 19 -11.28 -2.53 -2.60
N GLU A 20 -10.42 -1.81 -3.30
CA GLU A 20 -10.49 -1.63 -4.76
C GLU A 20 -10.12 -2.92 -5.51
N ALA A 21 -9.28 -3.78 -4.92
CA ALA A 21 -8.87 -5.06 -5.48
C ALA A 21 -8.94 -6.19 -4.44
N GLY A 22 -9.04 -7.44 -4.91
CA GLY A 22 -8.96 -8.63 -4.06
C GLY A 22 -10.18 -8.93 -3.17
N VAL A 23 -11.22 -8.08 -3.19
CA VAL A 23 -12.42 -8.22 -2.33
C VAL A 23 -13.66 -8.32 -3.20
N ASP A 24 -14.53 -9.31 -2.91
CA ASP A 24 -15.80 -9.49 -3.63
C ASP A 24 -16.97 -8.96 -2.82
N ILE A 25 -17.15 -7.64 -2.86
CA ILE A 25 -18.26 -6.93 -2.20
C ILE A 25 -18.97 -6.01 -3.17
N SER A 26 -20.25 -5.78 -2.89
CA SER A 26 -21.13 -4.93 -3.69
C SER A 26 -21.83 -3.92 -2.80
N PHE A 27 -21.79 -2.65 -3.17
CA PHE A 27 -22.44 -1.55 -2.48
C PHE A 27 -23.52 -0.92 -3.34
N GLN A 28 -24.55 -0.40 -2.72
CA GLN A 28 -25.60 0.33 -3.43
C GLN A 28 -25.14 1.71 -3.91
N ARG A 29 -24.16 2.30 -3.25
CA ARG A 29 -23.58 3.61 -3.57
C ARG A 29 -22.13 3.61 -3.15
N VAL A 30 -21.30 4.32 -3.90
CA VAL A 30 -19.89 4.51 -3.59
C VAL A 30 -19.58 6.01 -3.58
N ILE A 31 -18.84 6.43 -2.57
CA ILE A 31 -18.22 7.74 -2.48
C ILE A 31 -16.72 7.51 -2.48
N ARG A 32 -16.01 8.14 -3.41
CA ARG A 32 -14.55 8.06 -3.52
C ARG A 32 -13.96 9.45 -3.35
N LEU A 33 -12.98 9.58 -2.49
CA LEU A 33 -12.16 10.78 -2.47
C LEU A 33 -11.39 10.90 -3.79
N SER A 34 -11.10 12.12 -4.21
CA SER A 34 -10.39 12.40 -5.45
C SER A 34 -9.09 11.59 -5.53
N ALA A 35 -8.88 10.92 -6.65
CA ALA A 35 -7.76 10.03 -6.90
C ALA A 35 -7.51 9.92 -8.41
N GLY A 36 -6.61 9.06 -8.83
CA GLY A 36 -6.45 8.67 -10.23
C GLY A 36 -7.73 8.06 -10.79
N MET A 37 -8.01 8.27 -12.06
CA MET A 37 -9.21 7.73 -12.73
C MET A 37 -9.23 6.21 -12.72
N ASP A 38 -8.09 5.54 -12.72
CA ASP A 38 -7.94 4.10 -12.52
C ASP A 38 -8.50 3.64 -11.18
N SER A 39 -8.17 4.33 -10.10
CA SER A 39 -8.70 4.07 -8.75
C SER A 39 -10.21 4.37 -8.67
N VAL A 40 -10.67 5.45 -9.32
CA VAL A 40 -12.11 5.78 -9.40
C VAL A 40 -12.89 4.67 -10.10
N VAL A 41 -12.39 4.13 -11.20
CA VAL A 41 -13.00 3.02 -11.94
C VAL A 41 -13.03 1.74 -11.11
N GLN A 42 -11.97 1.43 -10.38
CA GLN A 42 -11.92 0.25 -9.49
C GLN A 42 -12.94 0.37 -8.34
N ALA A 43 -13.03 1.55 -7.73
CA ALA A 43 -14.06 1.83 -6.72
C ALA A 43 -15.48 1.76 -7.31
N ALA A 44 -15.69 2.27 -8.52
CA ALA A 44 -16.94 2.15 -9.25
C ALA A 44 -17.31 0.69 -9.53
N GLY A 45 -16.35 -0.17 -9.79
CA GLY A 45 -16.54 -1.62 -9.93
C GLY A 45 -17.05 -2.32 -8.66
N ARG A 46 -17.08 -1.64 -7.51
CA ARG A 46 -17.73 -2.10 -6.26
C ARG A 46 -19.15 -1.58 -6.09
N CYS A 47 -19.59 -0.69 -6.97
CA CYS A 47 -20.93 -0.12 -6.96
C CYS A 47 -21.86 -0.97 -7.81
N ASN A 48 -22.91 -1.55 -7.20
CA ASN A 48 -23.85 -2.45 -7.88
C ASN A 48 -23.16 -3.58 -8.67
N ARG A 49 -22.06 -4.11 -8.12
CA ARG A 49 -21.20 -5.11 -8.76
C ARG A 49 -21.96 -6.35 -9.25
N HIS A 50 -22.94 -6.80 -8.48
CA HIS A 50 -23.72 -7.99 -8.79
C HIS A 50 -25.04 -7.67 -9.52
N ALA A 51 -25.18 -6.45 -10.05
CA ALA A 51 -26.38 -5.99 -10.75
C ALA A 51 -27.69 -6.19 -9.94
N GLU A 52 -27.62 -6.05 -8.62
CA GLU A 52 -28.77 -6.18 -7.73
C GLU A 52 -29.79 -5.06 -7.95
N GLN A 53 -29.33 -3.90 -8.36
CA GLN A 53 -30.14 -2.76 -8.73
C GLN A 53 -30.34 -2.74 -10.25
N LYS A 54 -31.61 -2.62 -10.70
CA LYS A 54 -31.94 -2.52 -12.13
C LYS A 54 -31.47 -1.24 -12.80
N LYS A 55 -31.17 -0.19 -12.02
CA LYS A 55 -30.70 1.09 -12.51
C LYS A 55 -29.20 1.24 -12.15
N PRO A 56 -28.44 1.97 -12.96
CA PRO A 56 -27.06 2.32 -12.62
C PRO A 56 -26.99 2.99 -11.24
N ALA A 57 -26.06 2.54 -10.41
CA ALA A 57 -25.87 3.09 -9.08
C ALA A 57 -24.87 4.26 -9.13
N PRO A 58 -25.12 5.35 -8.38
CA PRO A 58 -24.26 6.53 -8.43
C PRO A 58 -22.93 6.31 -7.71
N VAL A 59 -21.85 6.66 -8.39
CA VAL A 59 -20.52 6.84 -7.80
C VAL A 59 -20.26 8.34 -7.70
N ARG A 60 -19.88 8.80 -6.51
CA ARG A 60 -19.59 10.22 -6.26
C ARG A 60 -18.12 10.39 -5.99
N LEU A 61 -17.49 11.25 -6.78
CA LEU A 61 -16.12 11.70 -6.55
C LEU A 61 -16.15 12.99 -5.74
N ILE A 62 -15.47 13.02 -4.61
CA ILE A 62 -15.41 14.16 -3.70
C ILE A 62 -13.97 14.62 -3.56
N ARG A 63 -13.74 15.93 -3.65
CA ARG A 63 -12.45 16.53 -3.32
C ARG A 63 -12.48 17.01 -1.87
N CYS A 64 -11.52 16.55 -1.08
CA CYS A 64 -11.29 17.01 0.28
C CYS A 64 -10.20 18.07 0.27
N THR A 65 -10.45 19.23 0.87
CA THR A 65 -9.48 20.33 0.93
C THR A 65 -8.44 20.14 2.04
N ASP A 66 -8.78 19.35 3.06
CA ASP A 66 -7.94 19.12 4.23
C ASP A 66 -7.11 17.81 4.11
N GLU A 67 -7.10 17.19 2.92
CA GLU A 67 -6.39 15.95 2.67
C GLU A 67 -4.87 16.17 2.72
N ARG A 68 -4.19 15.42 3.59
CA ARG A 68 -2.74 15.48 3.71
C ARG A 68 -2.10 14.43 2.80
N LEU A 69 -1.65 14.86 1.63
CA LEU A 69 -1.06 13.98 0.60
C LEU A 69 0.47 14.07 0.55
N ARG A 70 1.10 14.59 1.60
CA ARG A 70 2.57 14.70 1.64
C ARG A 70 3.20 13.30 1.58
N GLY A 71 4.08 13.08 0.59
CA GLY A 71 4.72 11.78 0.35
C GLY A 71 3.86 10.78 -0.41
N LEU A 72 2.71 11.19 -0.95
CA LEU A 72 1.81 10.39 -1.77
C LEU A 72 1.73 10.97 -3.19
N ASP A 73 2.89 11.17 -3.81
CA ASP A 73 3.03 11.85 -5.11
C ASP A 73 2.22 11.17 -6.22
N ASP A 74 2.13 9.84 -6.21
CA ASP A 74 1.34 9.09 -7.19
C ASP A 74 -0.15 9.43 -7.10
N ILE A 75 -0.66 9.62 -5.87
CA ILE A 75 -2.06 10.04 -5.67
C ILE A 75 -2.26 11.46 -6.19
N VAL A 76 -1.33 12.37 -5.91
CA VAL A 76 -1.40 13.76 -6.39
C VAL A 76 -1.37 13.82 -7.91
N ARG A 77 -0.45 13.10 -8.56
CA ARG A 77 -0.37 12.99 -10.03
C ARG A 77 -1.66 12.43 -10.62
N GLY A 78 -2.18 11.35 -10.01
CA GLY A 78 -3.46 10.77 -10.42
C GLY A 78 -4.63 11.75 -10.29
N GLN A 79 -4.71 12.52 -9.19
CA GLN A 79 -5.72 13.58 -9.00
C GLN A 79 -5.62 14.68 -10.07
N ASN A 80 -4.41 15.12 -10.40
CA ASN A 80 -4.17 16.14 -11.41
C ASN A 80 -4.62 15.65 -12.79
N ALA A 81 -4.22 14.44 -13.18
CA ALA A 81 -4.61 13.83 -14.44
C ALA A 81 -6.14 13.65 -14.55
N THR A 82 -6.79 13.21 -13.46
CA THR A 82 -8.25 13.07 -13.37
C THR A 82 -8.94 14.44 -13.49
N THR A 83 -8.42 15.45 -12.79
CA THR A 83 -8.98 16.82 -12.86
C THR A 83 -8.87 17.38 -14.28
N ALA A 84 -7.74 17.17 -14.96
CA ALA A 84 -7.56 17.57 -16.34
C ALA A 84 -8.55 16.86 -17.29
N LEU A 85 -8.76 15.54 -17.11
CA LEU A 85 -9.75 14.78 -17.88
C LEU A 85 -11.16 15.31 -17.66
N LEU A 86 -11.59 15.51 -16.41
CA LEU A 86 -12.93 15.99 -16.09
C LEU A 86 -13.18 17.40 -16.64
N THR A 87 -12.16 18.26 -16.60
CA THR A 87 -12.23 19.59 -17.19
C THR A 87 -12.39 19.53 -18.71
N ALA A 88 -11.58 18.73 -19.40
CA ALA A 88 -11.69 18.54 -20.85
C ALA A 88 -13.03 17.91 -21.24
N PHE A 89 -13.49 16.92 -20.48
CA PHE A 89 -14.79 16.28 -20.70
C PHE A 89 -15.95 17.27 -20.53
N SER A 90 -15.90 18.17 -19.56
CA SER A 90 -16.95 19.17 -19.36
C SER A 90 -17.00 20.23 -20.47
N GLN A 91 -15.88 20.49 -21.13
CA GLN A 91 -15.78 21.44 -22.24
C GLN A 91 -16.18 20.86 -23.59
N THR A 92 -15.76 19.62 -23.85
CA THR A 92 -15.96 18.91 -25.12
C THR A 92 -16.32 17.44 -24.89
N PRO A 93 -17.53 17.15 -24.37
CA PRO A 93 -17.92 15.77 -24.07
C PRO A 93 -17.98 14.87 -25.31
N GLU A 94 -18.20 15.46 -26.51
CA GLU A 94 -18.23 14.75 -27.78
C GLU A 94 -16.87 14.12 -28.12
N ALA A 95 -15.77 14.77 -27.74
CA ALA A 95 -14.43 14.25 -27.94
C ALA A 95 -14.17 12.94 -27.17
N PHE A 96 -15.00 12.66 -26.19
CA PHE A 96 -14.96 11.47 -25.32
C PHE A 96 -16.21 10.59 -25.49
N ARG A 97 -16.96 10.75 -26.58
CA ARG A 97 -18.22 10.01 -26.86
C ARG A 97 -19.26 10.11 -25.73
N HIS A 98 -19.26 11.21 -24.99
CA HIS A 98 -20.09 11.42 -23.80
C HIS A 98 -19.90 10.34 -22.71
N ASP A 99 -18.75 9.67 -22.69
CA ASP A 99 -18.44 8.57 -21.75
C ASP A 99 -17.01 8.68 -21.21
N LEU A 100 -16.89 8.82 -19.87
CA LEU A 100 -15.61 8.86 -19.19
C LEU A 100 -14.87 7.51 -19.19
N SER A 101 -15.57 6.42 -19.57
CA SER A 101 -14.96 5.09 -19.75
C SER A 101 -14.54 4.83 -21.20
N SER A 102 -14.72 5.78 -22.10
CA SER A 102 -14.31 5.68 -23.49
C SER A 102 -12.81 5.51 -23.66
N GLU A 103 -12.39 4.90 -24.76
CA GLU A 103 -10.95 4.75 -25.09
C GLU A 103 -10.26 6.11 -25.16
N GLU A 104 -10.93 7.12 -25.66
CA GLU A 104 -10.44 8.49 -25.78
C GLU A 104 -10.17 9.10 -24.39
N ALA A 105 -11.09 8.88 -23.43
CA ALA A 105 -10.94 9.35 -22.07
C ALA A 105 -9.78 8.63 -21.35
N ILE A 106 -9.70 7.31 -21.49
CA ILE A 106 -8.62 6.49 -20.94
C ILE A 106 -7.27 6.93 -21.49
N ARG A 107 -7.19 7.11 -22.81
CA ARG A 107 -5.96 7.56 -23.49
C ARG A 107 -5.56 8.97 -23.05
N PHE A 108 -6.51 9.89 -22.89
CA PHE A 108 -6.26 11.24 -22.40
C PHE A 108 -5.71 11.22 -20.98
N TYR A 109 -6.34 10.44 -20.08
CA TYR A 109 -5.92 10.31 -18.70
C TYR A 109 -4.48 9.80 -18.58
N TYR A 110 -4.16 8.68 -19.24
CA TYR A 110 -2.80 8.11 -19.15
C TYR A 110 -1.74 8.96 -19.79
N ARG A 111 -2.05 9.66 -20.90
CA ARG A 111 -1.10 10.64 -21.46
C ARG A 111 -0.75 11.74 -20.46
N ARG A 112 -1.73 12.24 -19.72
CA ARG A 112 -1.49 13.25 -18.68
C ARG A 112 -0.70 12.69 -17.51
N LEU A 113 -1.08 11.52 -17.03
CA LEU A 113 -0.40 10.84 -15.92
C LEU A 113 1.07 10.59 -16.25
N TYR A 114 1.35 10.01 -17.40
CA TYR A 114 2.73 9.69 -17.80
C TYR A 114 3.57 10.92 -18.13
N ALA A 115 2.99 11.97 -18.67
CA ALA A 115 3.71 13.22 -18.91
C ALA A 115 4.22 13.85 -17.59
N GLU A 116 3.50 13.69 -16.50
CA GLU A 116 3.96 14.12 -15.16
C GLU A 116 5.00 13.15 -14.55
N MET A 117 5.04 11.91 -15.02
CA MET A 117 5.97 10.86 -14.54
C MET A 117 7.27 10.80 -15.37
N GLU A 118 7.29 11.30 -16.61
CA GLU A 118 8.46 11.21 -17.49
C GLU A 118 9.79 11.64 -16.85
N PRO A 119 9.88 12.73 -16.08
CA PRO A 119 11.12 13.06 -15.39
C PRO A 119 11.57 12.03 -14.36
N GLY A 120 10.63 11.35 -13.70
CA GLY A 120 10.91 10.35 -12.68
C GLY A 120 11.27 8.97 -13.24
N PHE A 121 10.80 8.62 -14.44
CA PHE A 121 11.18 7.36 -15.10
C PHE A 121 12.67 7.28 -15.48
N GLN A 122 13.32 8.43 -15.61
CA GLN A 122 14.77 8.49 -15.87
C GLN A 122 15.60 8.37 -14.60
N ASP A 123 15.02 8.56 -13.44
CA ASP A 123 15.72 8.66 -12.15
C ASP A 123 15.79 7.35 -11.34
N ASP A 124 15.20 6.25 -11.81
CA ASP A 124 15.48 4.92 -11.24
C ASP A 124 16.92 4.47 -11.60
N GLN A 125 17.85 5.41 -11.46
CA GLN A 125 19.26 5.15 -11.66
C GLN A 125 19.88 4.55 -10.41
N THR A 126 20.19 3.30 -10.46
CA THR A 126 21.11 2.73 -9.48
C THR A 126 22.54 3.17 -9.87
N PRO A 127 23.30 3.79 -8.94
CA PRO A 127 24.63 4.32 -9.26
C PRO A 127 25.58 3.32 -9.92
N ALA A 128 25.40 2.03 -9.64
CA ALA A 128 26.21 0.95 -10.16
C ALA A 128 25.73 0.35 -11.49
N HIS A 129 24.44 0.44 -11.82
CA HIS A 129 23.84 -0.36 -12.92
C HIS A 129 23.08 0.44 -13.98
N GLY A 130 22.91 1.75 -13.82
CA GLY A 130 22.07 2.57 -14.69
C GLY A 130 20.58 2.41 -14.38
N SER A 131 19.71 2.80 -15.30
CA SER A 131 18.27 2.71 -15.07
C SER A 131 17.76 1.26 -15.16
N LEU A 132 16.72 0.93 -14.39
CA LEU A 132 16.03 -0.36 -14.46
C LEU A 132 15.51 -0.63 -15.89
N TYR A 133 15.06 0.41 -16.60
CA TYR A 133 14.65 0.31 -17.99
C TYR A 133 15.79 -0.26 -18.86
N HIS A 134 17.00 0.26 -18.75
CA HIS A 134 18.15 -0.25 -19.51
C HIS A 134 18.51 -1.69 -19.16
N LEU A 135 18.38 -2.08 -17.89
CA LEU A 135 18.59 -3.49 -17.50
C LEU A 135 17.58 -4.43 -18.17
N LEU A 136 16.34 -3.99 -18.37
CA LEU A 136 15.25 -4.79 -18.95
C LEU A 136 15.16 -4.67 -20.48
N ALA A 137 15.64 -3.59 -21.07
CA ALA A 137 15.57 -3.36 -22.51
C ALA A 137 16.84 -3.80 -23.25
N ASP A 138 17.85 -2.97 -23.30
CA ASP A 138 19.04 -3.16 -24.13
C ASP A 138 20.29 -3.61 -23.38
N ASN A 139 20.33 -3.35 -22.07
CA ASN A 139 21.43 -3.73 -21.16
C ASN A 139 22.83 -3.58 -21.81
N PRO A 140 23.24 -2.38 -22.21
CA PRO A 140 24.40 -2.17 -23.07
C PRO A 140 25.69 -2.67 -22.44
N ARG A 141 25.84 -2.57 -21.12
CA ARG A 141 27.03 -3.05 -20.42
C ARG A 141 27.22 -4.57 -20.53
N TYR A 142 26.12 -5.33 -20.50
CA TYR A 142 26.18 -6.78 -20.67
C TYR A 142 26.40 -7.15 -22.13
N ALA A 143 25.77 -6.44 -23.04
CA ALA A 143 25.96 -6.63 -24.49
C ALA A 143 27.42 -6.44 -24.88
N ASP A 144 28.08 -5.36 -24.42
CA ASP A 144 29.48 -5.06 -24.70
C ASP A 144 30.45 -6.09 -24.11
N ALA A 145 30.21 -6.51 -22.87
CA ALA A 145 31.05 -7.50 -22.19
C ALA A 145 31.03 -8.86 -22.89
N ASN A 146 29.86 -9.29 -23.40
CA ASN A 146 29.71 -10.58 -24.06
C ASN A 146 30.06 -10.56 -25.56
N CYS A 147 29.96 -9.41 -26.24
CA CYS A 147 30.41 -9.27 -27.61
C CYS A 147 31.94 -9.48 -27.76
N LYS A 148 32.73 -9.11 -26.75
CA LYS A 148 34.19 -9.28 -26.74
C LYS A 148 34.63 -10.75 -26.65
N GLN A 149 33.76 -11.64 -26.15
CA GLN A 149 34.04 -13.09 -26.03
C GLN A 149 33.49 -13.92 -27.19
N GLY A 150 32.95 -13.29 -28.22
CA GLY A 150 32.40 -13.97 -29.39
C GLY A 150 31.13 -14.81 -29.14
N GLN A 151 30.61 -14.79 -27.93
CA GLN A 151 29.39 -15.50 -27.56
C GLN A 151 28.22 -14.52 -27.56
N ARG A 152 27.34 -14.64 -28.56
CA ARG A 152 26.07 -13.91 -28.61
C ARG A 152 25.03 -14.67 -27.79
N TYR A 153 24.84 -14.30 -26.54
CA TYR A 153 23.67 -14.74 -25.78
C TYR A 153 22.47 -13.88 -26.19
N PHE A 154 21.34 -14.51 -26.54
CA PHE A 154 20.11 -13.82 -26.89
C PHE A 154 19.41 -13.20 -25.68
N LEU A 155 19.83 -13.54 -24.45
CA LEU A 155 19.28 -13.04 -23.20
C LEU A 155 20.01 -11.76 -22.79
N ARG A 156 19.54 -10.62 -23.28
CA ARG A 156 20.09 -9.32 -22.92
C ARG A 156 19.51 -8.77 -21.61
N GLN A 157 18.29 -9.16 -21.28
CA GLN A 157 17.58 -8.59 -20.15
C GLN A 157 18.04 -9.21 -18.81
N ALA A 158 18.31 -8.33 -17.85
CA ALA A 158 18.80 -8.73 -16.53
C ALA A 158 17.64 -8.79 -15.51
N PHE A 159 16.61 -9.58 -15.78
CA PHE A 159 15.39 -9.66 -14.93
C PHE A 159 15.69 -9.95 -13.46
N ARG A 160 16.61 -10.85 -13.17
CA ARG A 160 16.97 -11.19 -11.79
C ARG A 160 17.60 -10.02 -11.06
N LEU A 161 18.49 -9.29 -11.73
CA LEU A 161 19.13 -8.10 -11.17
C LEU A 161 18.13 -6.97 -11.03
N ALA A 162 17.34 -6.69 -12.07
CA ALA A 162 16.30 -5.68 -12.05
C ALA A 162 15.27 -5.96 -10.95
N GLY A 163 14.82 -7.22 -10.79
CA GLY A 163 13.89 -7.61 -9.74
C GLY A 163 14.45 -7.51 -8.34
N GLY A 164 15.78 -7.64 -8.16
CA GLY A 164 16.44 -7.41 -6.86
C GLY A 164 16.63 -5.92 -6.53
N LEU A 165 16.66 -5.07 -7.56
CA LEU A 165 16.81 -3.62 -7.39
C LEU A 165 15.46 -2.88 -7.35
N PHE A 166 14.42 -3.47 -7.94
CA PHE A 166 13.08 -2.89 -8.00
C PHE A 166 12.35 -3.12 -6.69
N GLN A 167 11.96 -2.05 -6.05
CA GLN A 167 11.08 -2.06 -4.89
C GLN A 167 9.74 -1.42 -5.28
N VAL A 168 8.66 -2.19 -5.23
CA VAL A 168 7.29 -1.70 -5.53
C VAL A 168 6.84 -0.67 -4.50
N PHE A 169 7.27 -0.89 -3.24
CA PHE A 169 7.08 0.04 -2.15
C PHE A 169 8.46 0.41 -1.63
N ASP A 170 8.71 1.69 -1.48
CA ASP A 170 9.86 2.19 -0.73
C ASP A 170 9.54 1.93 0.75
N GLU A 171 9.75 0.65 1.14
CA GLU A 171 9.43 0.16 2.49
C GLU A 171 10.49 0.64 3.48
N ASP A 172 10.45 1.94 3.78
CA ASP A 172 11.10 2.46 4.98
C ASP A 172 10.19 2.21 6.19
N THR A 173 9.67 0.96 6.28
CA THR A 173 8.78 0.51 7.35
C THR A 173 9.40 -0.65 8.11
N GLY A 174 9.20 -0.64 9.43
CA GLY A 174 9.53 -1.75 10.33
C GLY A 174 8.27 -2.47 10.80
N ALA A 175 8.33 -3.79 10.95
CA ALA A 175 7.27 -4.57 11.57
C ALA A 175 7.41 -4.51 13.10
N LEU A 176 6.36 -4.07 13.80
CA LEU A 176 6.32 -3.88 15.24
C LEU A 176 5.26 -4.78 15.84
N LEU A 177 5.65 -5.77 16.65
CA LEU A 177 4.73 -6.68 17.32
C LEU A 177 4.01 -5.95 18.45
N VAL A 178 2.68 -5.87 18.34
CA VAL A 178 1.83 -5.13 19.27
C VAL A 178 1.21 -6.04 20.35
N PRO A 179 0.93 -5.52 21.55
CA PRO A 179 0.34 -6.28 22.64
C PRO A 179 -1.18 -6.44 22.48
N TYR A 180 -1.64 -6.88 21.31
CA TYR A 180 -3.03 -7.12 20.98
C TYR A 180 -3.36 -8.59 21.01
N GLY A 181 -4.42 -8.99 21.73
CA GLY A 181 -4.85 -10.37 21.82
C GLY A 181 -3.70 -11.32 22.19
N ARG A 182 -3.51 -12.36 21.38
CA ARG A 182 -2.40 -13.32 21.56
C ARG A 182 -1.00 -12.71 21.31
N GLY A 183 -0.91 -11.54 20.67
CA GLY A 183 0.36 -10.82 20.49
C GLY A 183 1.08 -10.55 21.81
N ARG A 184 0.33 -10.32 22.91
CA ARG A 184 0.90 -10.14 24.27
C ARG A 184 1.59 -11.40 24.79
N GLU A 185 0.97 -12.56 24.60
CA GLU A 185 1.57 -13.85 24.98
C GLU A 185 2.82 -14.15 24.16
N LEU A 186 2.76 -13.89 22.87
CA LEU A 186 3.90 -14.05 21.94
C LEU A 186 5.05 -13.13 22.32
N GLN A 187 4.78 -11.85 22.69
CA GLN A 187 5.82 -10.95 23.20
C GLN A 187 6.52 -11.53 24.43
N ASN A 188 5.77 -12.07 25.40
CA ASN A 188 6.32 -12.66 26.60
C ASN A 188 7.15 -13.92 26.30
N THR A 189 6.65 -14.78 25.42
CA THR A 189 7.37 -15.98 24.97
C THR A 189 8.70 -15.61 24.30
N LEU A 190 8.69 -14.61 23.40
CA LEU A 190 9.89 -14.15 22.70
C LEU A 190 10.89 -13.46 23.64
N ARG A 191 10.42 -12.66 24.61
CA ARG A 191 11.27 -12.07 25.67
C ARG A 191 11.97 -13.15 26.50
N ASN A 192 11.21 -14.16 26.95
CA ASN A 192 11.77 -15.28 27.72
C ASN A 192 12.80 -16.05 26.90
N ALA A 193 12.49 -16.36 25.63
CA ALA A 193 13.42 -17.04 24.72
C ALA A 193 14.70 -16.23 24.46
N ALA A 194 14.59 -14.91 24.41
CA ALA A 194 15.75 -14.04 24.24
C ALA A 194 16.69 -14.03 25.45
N GLN A 195 16.15 -14.22 26.68
CA GLN A 195 16.93 -14.25 27.94
C GLN A 195 17.59 -15.58 28.24
N VAL A 196 17.27 -16.64 27.49
CA VAL A 196 17.90 -17.96 27.70
C VAL A 196 19.38 -17.89 27.31
N TYR A 197 20.24 -18.16 28.31
CA TYR A 197 21.68 -18.34 28.10
C TYR A 197 21.93 -19.80 27.67
N GLY A 198 22.59 -19.99 26.54
CA GLY A 198 22.91 -21.33 26.01
C GLY A 198 22.25 -21.63 24.69
N GLN A 199 22.01 -22.92 24.43
CA GLN A 199 21.44 -23.36 23.15
C GLN A 199 19.97 -22.99 23.06
N LYS A 200 19.65 -22.07 22.13
CA LYS A 200 18.27 -21.65 21.85
C LYS A 200 17.60 -22.64 20.91
N ASP A 201 16.33 -22.97 21.20
CA ASP A 201 15.51 -23.72 20.25
C ASP A 201 14.98 -22.80 19.14
N TRP A 202 15.77 -22.69 18.10
CA TRP A 202 15.44 -21.84 16.95
C TRP A 202 14.20 -22.30 16.19
N ALA A 203 13.81 -23.57 16.28
CA ALA A 203 12.60 -24.07 15.60
C ALA A 203 11.35 -23.50 16.30
N VAL A 204 11.32 -23.53 17.64
CA VAL A 204 10.25 -22.93 18.43
C VAL A 204 10.20 -21.42 18.25
N ILE A 205 11.35 -20.75 18.30
CA ILE A 205 11.43 -19.28 18.12
C ILE A 205 10.89 -18.88 16.75
N ARG A 206 11.26 -19.58 15.68
CA ARG A 206 10.73 -19.32 14.32
C ARG A 206 9.22 -19.52 14.25
N GLY A 207 8.70 -20.57 14.86
CA GLY A 207 7.26 -20.79 14.93
C GLY A 207 6.53 -19.62 15.60
N CYS A 208 7.07 -19.11 16.74
CA CYS A 208 6.52 -17.96 17.42
C CYS A 208 6.60 -16.67 16.58
N ILE A 209 7.71 -16.47 15.84
CA ILE A 209 7.87 -15.31 14.95
C ILE A 209 6.87 -15.39 13.77
N ASP A 210 6.69 -16.56 13.18
CA ASP A 210 5.73 -16.73 12.08
C ASP A 210 4.28 -16.47 12.54
N GLU A 211 3.93 -16.91 13.71
CA GLU A 211 2.62 -16.60 14.32
C GLU A 211 2.50 -15.10 14.64
N ALA A 212 3.56 -14.48 15.14
CA ALA A 212 3.60 -13.08 15.51
C ALA A 212 3.36 -12.12 14.33
N LYS A 213 3.61 -12.54 13.09
CA LYS A 213 3.33 -11.73 11.88
C LYS A 213 1.88 -11.26 11.80
N GLY A 214 0.93 -12.06 12.29
CA GLY A 214 -0.49 -11.68 12.35
C GLY A 214 -0.82 -10.61 13.40
N TYR A 215 0.11 -10.29 14.28
CA TYR A 215 -0.02 -9.31 15.35
C TYR A 215 0.98 -8.17 15.24
N CYS A 216 1.57 -7.99 14.07
CA CYS A 216 2.47 -6.88 13.78
C CYS A 216 1.72 -5.74 13.08
N VAL A 217 2.15 -4.52 13.37
CA VAL A 217 1.79 -3.33 12.61
C VAL A 217 3.03 -2.82 11.87
N SER A 218 2.85 -2.34 10.64
CA SER A 218 3.91 -1.66 9.90
C SER A 218 3.99 -0.22 10.34
N VAL A 219 5.17 0.24 10.74
CA VAL A 219 5.43 1.61 11.14
C VAL A 219 6.51 2.22 10.25
N TYR A 220 6.38 3.47 9.89
CA TYR A 220 7.40 4.19 9.15
C TYR A 220 8.67 4.37 10.00
N ARG A 221 9.82 4.47 9.36
CA ARG A 221 11.10 4.62 10.04
C ARG A 221 11.13 5.78 11.02
N TYR A 222 10.63 6.95 10.63
CA TYR A 222 10.55 8.11 11.52
C TYR A 222 9.67 7.88 12.76
N GLN A 223 8.63 7.03 12.63
CA GLN A 223 7.77 6.63 13.75
C GLN A 223 8.50 5.66 14.67
N LEU A 224 9.23 4.71 14.09
CA LEU A 224 10.03 3.75 14.84
C LEU A 224 11.13 4.47 15.64
N GLU A 225 11.89 5.36 15.01
CA GLU A 225 12.93 6.17 15.68
C GLU A 225 12.35 6.99 16.84
N ARG A 226 11.15 7.55 16.65
CA ARG A 226 10.46 8.29 17.73
C ARG A 226 10.04 7.37 18.87
N LEU A 227 9.50 6.18 18.59
CA LEU A 227 9.12 5.20 19.61
C LEU A 227 10.34 4.65 20.35
N GLU A 228 11.46 4.44 19.67
CA GLU A 228 12.74 4.04 20.27
C GLU A 228 13.27 5.13 21.20
N ALA A 229 13.24 6.39 20.77
CA ALA A 229 13.64 7.54 21.60
C ALA A 229 12.79 7.69 22.88
N LEU A 230 11.51 7.26 22.82
CA LEU A 230 10.59 7.23 23.97
C LEU A 230 10.77 5.96 24.83
N GLY A 231 11.65 5.04 24.46
CA GLY A 231 11.81 3.75 25.14
C GLY A 231 10.60 2.82 25.00
N ALA A 232 9.78 3.06 23.98
CA ALA A 232 8.55 2.32 23.73
C ALA A 232 8.78 1.01 22.96
N VAL A 233 9.97 0.79 22.43
CA VAL A 233 10.33 -0.38 21.61
C VAL A 233 11.39 -1.21 22.34
N THR A 234 11.18 -2.52 22.38
CA THR A 234 12.17 -3.49 22.81
C THR A 234 12.64 -4.29 21.61
N SER A 235 13.93 -4.25 21.35
CA SER A 235 14.56 -5.03 20.28
C SER A 235 15.05 -6.38 20.83
N LEU A 236 14.72 -7.47 20.15
CA LEU A 236 15.15 -8.83 20.44
C LEU A 236 15.89 -9.44 19.26
N PHE A 237 16.79 -10.39 19.54
CA PHE A 237 17.53 -11.17 18.54
C PHE A 237 18.28 -10.26 17.54
N ASP A 238 19.06 -9.30 18.06
CA ASP A 238 19.87 -8.35 17.28
C ASP A 238 19.06 -7.54 16.26
N GLY A 239 17.85 -7.11 16.64
CA GLY A 239 16.97 -6.32 15.78
C GLY A 239 16.00 -7.15 14.94
N GLY A 240 16.07 -8.47 15.01
CA GLY A 240 15.19 -9.35 14.21
C GLY A 240 13.70 -9.31 14.63
N VAL A 241 13.40 -8.86 15.85
CA VAL A 241 12.03 -8.71 16.36
C VAL A 241 11.92 -7.45 17.19
N LEU A 242 10.97 -6.59 16.85
CA LEU A 242 10.66 -5.36 17.57
C LEU A 242 9.32 -5.48 18.30
N LEU A 243 9.31 -5.20 19.60
CA LEU A 243 8.13 -5.29 20.44
C LEU A 243 7.69 -3.90 20.88
N LEU A 244 6.40 -3.59 20.74
CA LEU A 244 5.81 -2.36 21.28
C LEU A 244 5.40 -2.53 22.73
N SER A 245 5.70 -1.54 23.56
CA SER A 245 5.26 -1.48 24.95
C SER A 245 3.76 -1.22 25.08
N ASP A 246 3.11 -1.77 26.12
CA ASP A 246 1.67 -1.68 26.36
C ASP A 246 1.14 -0.24 26.36
N GLY A 247 1.89 0.72 26.93
CA GLY A 247 1.47 2.13 27.03
C GLY A 247 1.32 2.87 25.69
N PHE A 248 1.74 2.28 24.59
CA PHE A 248 1.69 2.86 23.25
C PHE A 248 0.70 2.15 22.33
N TYR A 249 -0.12 1.26 22.87
CA TYR A 249 -1.14 0.53 22.13
C TYR A 249 -2.49 0.59 22.83
N ASN A 250 -3.53 0.87 22.08
CA ASN A 250 -4.92 0.86 22.53
C ASN A 250 -5.74 -0.07 21.62
N GLU A 251 -6.54 -0.96 22.20
CA GLU A 251 -7.30 -1.96 21.44
C GLU A 251 -8.36 -1.35 20.49
N ARG A 252 -8.82 -0.14 20.79
CA ARG A 252 -9.83 0.56 19.96
C ARG A 252 -9.24 1.41 18.86
N THR A 253 -8.06 2.02 19.10
CA THR A 253 -7.46 3.02 18.19
C THR A 253 -6.13 2.57 17.57
N GLY A 254 -5.58 1.43 18.01
CA GLY A 254 -4.31 0.92 17.54
C GLY A 254 -3.10 1.55 18.25
N PHE A 255 -1.94 1.58 17.58
CA PHE A 255 -0.74 2.17 18.15
C PHE A 255 -0.76 3.71 18.06
N SER A 256 -0.09 4.35 19.04
CA SER A 256 0.06 5.80 19.10
C SER A 256 1.53 6.18 19.31
N LEU A 257 1.94 7.34 18.77
CA LEU A 257 3.26 7.94 19.02
C LEU A 257 3.31 8.70 20.36
N GLU A 258 2.19 8.76 21.06
CA GLU A 258 2.06 9.36 22.39
C GLU A 258 1.71 8.24 23.36
N ALA A 259 2.39 8.21 24.50
CA ALA A 259 2.01 7.30 25.57
C ALA A 259 0.56 7.58 25.94
N GLY A 260 -0.31 6.59 25.77
CA GLY A 260 -1.69 6.73 26.15
C GLY A 260 -1.75 7.02 27.64
N THR A 261 -2.34 8.14 28.02
CA THR A 261 -2.88 8.32 29.35
C THR A 261 -3.79 7.12 29.58
N ARG A 262 -3.48 6.31 30.61
CA ARG A 262 -4.38 5.26 31.06
C ARG A 262 -5.76 5.88 31.12
N ASP A 263 -6.72 5.29 30.40
CA ASP A 263 -8.12 5.64 30.58
C ASP A 263 -8.38 5.60 32.09
N PHE A 264 -8.55 6.76 32.68
CA PHE A 264 -9.15 6.84 34.00
C PHE A 264 -10.55 6.28 33.79
N GLN A 265 -10.77 5.05 34.20
CA GLN A 265 -12.10 4.54 34.39
C GLN A 265 -12.72 5.46 35.42
N GLU A 266 -13.66 6.29 34.99
CA GLU A 266 -14.59 6.94 35.86
C GLU A 266 -15.32 5.83 36.64
N VAL A 267 -15.17 5.91 37.97
CA VAL A 267 -15.88 5.10 38.97
C VAL A 267 -17.34 5.53 38.99
#